data_3cf098e6df7392579583302abedb5ba9
#
_entry.id   3cf098e6df7392579583302abedb5ba9
#
_cell.length_a   1.000
_cell.length_b   1.000
_cell.length_c   1.000
_cell.angle_alpha   90.00
_cell.angle_beta   90.00
_cell.angle_gamma   90.00
#
_symmetry.space_group_name_H-M   'P 1'
#
loop_
_entity.id
_entity.type
_entity.pdbx_description
1 polymer ?
#
loop_
_entity_poly.entity_id
_entity_poly.type
_entity_poly.pdbx_seq_one_letter_code
_entity_poly.pdbx_strand_id
1 'polypeptide(L)'
;MLKVSRDSASQRQTAGPVVDLREELDGYTVSFTSLLVDIDATPFMKGLPDDRCQCPHWGYVFKGRMTARYADRDEVYEAGDAFYIPPGHIPVANEPGTEFVWFIPTEELRTAEAVMTRNMLAMPSGSTT
;
A
#
# COMPACT_ATOMS: atom_id res chain seq x y z
N MET A 1 -14.07 -18.26 -10.23
CA MET A 1 -14.52 -16.92 -10.58
C MET A 1 -13.48 -15.88 -10.23
N LEU A 2 -13.26 -14.95 -11.14
CA LEU A 2 -12.20 -13.96 -10.98
C LEU A 2 -12.76 -12.68 -10.37
N LYS A 3 -13.14 -12.77 -9.10
CA LYS A 3 -13.63 -11.61 -8.34
C LYS A 3 -13.39 -11.81 -6.86
N VAL A 4 -13.30 -10.73 -6.15
CA VAL A 4 -13.14 -10.73 -4.70
C VAL A 4 -13.82 -9.50 -4.10
N SER A 5 -14.33 -9.65 -2.87
CA SER A 5 -14.83 -8.56 -2.05
C SER A 5 -14.12 -8.59 -0.71
N ARG A 6 -14.37 -7.57 0.12
CA ARG A 6 -13.83 -7.58 1.50
C ARG A 6 -14.23 -8.84 2.26
N ASP A 7 -15.47 -9.29 2.07
CA ASP A 7 -15.99 -10.45 2.79
C ASP A 7 -15.47 -11.76 2.26
N SER A 8 -15.12 -11.84 0.97
CA SER A 8 -14.69 -13.09 0.33
C SER A 8 -13.18 -13.23 0.24
N ALA A 9 -12.41 -12.20 0.58
CA ALA A 9 -10.96 -12.25 0.52
C ALA A 9 -10.43 -13.34 1.44
N SER A 10 -9.54 -14.19 0.91
CA SER A 10 -9.06 -15.37 1.63
C SER A 10 -7.96 -15.07 2.63
N GLN A 11 -7.29 -13.94 2.53
CA GLN A 11 -6.16 -13.58 3.37
C GLN A 11 -6.41 -12.26 4.08
N ARG A 12 -6.14 -12.26 5.39
CA ARG A 12 -6.12 -11.04 6.18
C ARG A 12 -4.70 -10.81 6.66
N GLN A 13 -4.17 -9.63 6.39
CA GLN A 13 -2.82 -9.26 6.79
C GLN A 13 -2.88 -7.96 7.58
N THR A 14 -2.29 -7.96 8.76
CA THR A 14 -2.24 -6.79 9.62
C THR A 14 -0.78 -6.44 9.88
N ALA A 15 -0.40 -5.21 9.57
CA ALA A 15 0.95 -4.70 9.83
C ALA A 15 0.78 -3.39 10.60
N GLY A 16 0.73 -3.48 11.93
CA GLY A 16 0.46 -2.33 12.78
C GLY A 16 -0.87 -1.68 12.42
N PRO A 17 -0.87 -0.40 12.00
CA PRO A 17 -2.10 0.32 11.67
C PRO A 17 -2.63 0.04 10.26
N VAL A 18 -2.00 -0.84 9.51
CA VAL A 18 -2.44 -1.20 8.15
C VAL A 18 -3.16 -2.54 8.20
N VAL A 19 -4.37 -2.59 7.65
CA VAL A 19 -5.14 -3.82 7.54
C VAL A 19 -5.43 -4.07 6.06
N ASP A 20 -5.01 -5.24 5.57
CA ASP A 20 -5.24 -5.67 4.19
C ASP A 20 -6.10 -6.91 4.16
N LEU A 21 -7.13 -6.91 3.32
CA LEU A 21 -7.91 -8.08 2.97
C LEU A 21 -7.60 -8.42 1.51
N ARG A 22 -6.96 -9.55 1.27
CA ARG A 22 -6.30 -9.86 0.00
C ARG A 22 -6.79 -11.13 -0.66
N GLU A 23 -6.67 -11.15 -1.99
CA GLU A 23 -6.86 -12.31 -2.82
C GLU A 23 -5.97 -12.18 -4.06
N GLU A 24 -5.40 -13.29 -4.51
CA GLU A 24 -4.69 -13.32 -5.79
C GLU A 24 -5.68 -13.67 -6.90
N LEU A 25 -5.71 -12.83 -7.94
CA LEU A 25 -6.53 -13.05 -9.12
C LEU A 25 -5.66 -12.94 -10.36
N ASP A 26 -5.37 -14.06 -10.99
CA ASP A 26 -4.68 -14.13 -12.29
C ASP A 26 -3.39 -13.31 -12.34
N GLY A 27 -2.51 -13.52 -11.36
CA GLY A 27 -1.20 -12.85 -11.31
C GLY A 27 -1.20 -11.48 -10.66
N TYR A 28 -2.36 -11.00 -10.23
CA TYR A 28 -2.50 -9.75 -9.50
C TYR A 28 -2.99 -10.02 -8.09
N THR A 29 -2.49 -9.24 -7.15
CA THR A 29 -3.03 -9.21 -5.79
C THR A 29 -4.02 -8.07 -5.69
N VAL A 30 -5.25 -8.39 -5.32
CA VAL A 30 -6.29 -7.40 -5.02
C VAL A 30 -6.29 -7.21 -3.52
N SER A 31 -6.11 -5.99 -3.05
CA SER A 31 -6.06 -5.70 -1.63
C SER A 31 -7.05 -4.60 -1.28
N PHE A 32 -7.96 -4.92 -0.35
CA PHE A 32 -8.82 -3.92 0.28
C PHE A 32 -8.07 -3.46 1.53
N THR A 33 -7.58 -2.23 1.50
CA THR A 33 -6.66 -1.71 2.50
C THR A 33 -7.31 -0.63 3.35
N SER A 34 -7.09 -0.69 4.64
CA SER A 34 -7.49 0.34 5.59
C SER A 34 -6.25 0.87 6.31
N LEU A 35 -6.09 2.18 6.33
CA LEU A 35 -5.01 2.87 7.01
C LEU A 35 -5.59 3.56 8.24
N LEU A 36 -5.34 3.01 9.42
CA LEU A 36 -6.01 3.45 10.65
C LEU A 36 -5.47 4.76 11.20
N VAL A 37 -4.22 5.10 10.86
CA VAL A 37 -3.56 6.35 11.27
C VAL A 37 -2.85 6.95 10.07
N ASP A 38 -2.41 8.19 10.21
CA ASP A 38 -1.55 8.83 9.21
C ASP A 38 -0.19 8.13 9.17
N ILE A 39 0.23 7.71 7.99
CA ILE A 39 1.44 6.90 7.82
C ILE A 39 2.37 7.57 6.81
N ASP A 40 3.63 7.72 7.20
CA ASP A 40 4.72 8.04 6.28
C ASP A 40 5.53 6.77 6.08
N ALA A 41 5.47 6.20 4.88
CA ALA A 41 6.12 4.93 4.58
C ALA A 41 7.59 5.07 4.17
N THR A 42 8.14 6.27 4.18
CA THR A 42 9.52 6.52 3.77
C THR A 42 10.53 5.56 4.43
N PRO A 43 10.47 5.32 5.76
CA PRO A 43 11.44 4.40 6.38
C PRO A 43 11.35 2.97 5.88
N PHE A 44 10.21 2.55 5.38
CA PHE A 44 10.01 1.17 4.92
C PHE A 44 10.52 0.93 3.52
N MET A 45 10.81 1.99 2.77
CA MET A 45 11.22 1.90 1.36
C MET A 45 12.73 1.77 1.19
N LYS A 46 13.50 1.89 2.27
CA LYS A 46 14.96 1.84 2.19
C LYS A 46 15.45 0.49 1.68
N GLY A 47 16.28 0.53 0.66
CA GLY A 47 16.82 -0.67 0.02
C GLY A 47 16.09 -1.07 -1.25
N LEU A 48 14.93 -0.47 -1.52
CA LEU A 48 14.30 -0.58 -2.85
C LEU A 48 15.03 0.35 -3.82
N PRO A 49 14.89 0.13 -5.14
CA PRO A 49 15.52 1.03 -6.12
C PRO A 49 15.12 2.48 -5.85
N ASP A 50 16.11 3.37 -5.71
CA ASP A 50 15.93 4.79 -5.35
C ASP A 50 15.18 4.99 -4.03
N ASP A 51 15.16 3.97 -3.16
CA ASP A 51 14.41 3.96 -1.90
C ASP A 51 12.92 4.27 -2.11
N ARG A 52 12.35 3.78 -3.22
CA ARG A 52 10.96 3.98 -3.61
C ARG A 52 10.32 2.68 -4.01
N CYS A 53 9.02 2.58 -3.86
CA CYS A 53 8.27 1.40 -4.29
C CYS A 53 8.19 1.40 -5.82
N GLN A 54 8.56 0.27 -6.43
CA GLN A 54 8.56 0.12 -7.87
C GLN A 54 7.35 -0.66 -8.40
N CYS A 55 6.39 -0.97 -7.53
CA CYS A 55 5.19 -1.69 -7.93
C CYS A 55 4.18 -0.72 -8.53
N PRO A 56 3.63 -0.98 -9.72
CA PRO A 56 2.49 -0.20 -10.19
C PRO A 56 1.23 -0.62 -9.44
N HIS A 57 0.41 0.36 -9.09
CA HIS A 57 -0.86 0.11 -8.42
C HIS A 57 -2.00 0.75 -9.19
N TRP A 58 -3.07 -0.01 -9.44
CA TRP A 58 -4.32 0.52 -9.96
C TRP A 58 -5.37 0.36 -8.86
N GLY A 59 -6.22 1.36 -8.68
CA GLY A 59 -7.20 1.22 -7.63
C GLY A 59 -8.27 2.29 -7.57
N TYR A 60 -8.97 2.31 -6.45
CA TYR A 60 -10.08 3.21 -6.20
C TYR A 60 -10.15 3.54 -4.70
N VAL A 61 -10.32 4.80 -4.37
CA VAL A 61 -10.43 5.26 -2.98
C VAL A 61 -11.90 5.32 -2.59
N PHE A 62 -12.26 4.59 -1.54
CA PHE A 62 -13.62 4.58 -1.01
C PHE A 62 -13.84 5.69 0.02
N LYS A 63 -12.83 5.98 0.83
CA LYS A 63 -12.94 6.89 1.96
C LYS A 63 -11.60 7.50 2.27
N GLY A 64 -11.60 8.78 2.62
CA GLY A 64 -10.39 9.47 3.05
C GLY A 64 -9.54 9.99 1.91
N ARG A 65 -8.25 10.11 2.17
CA ARG A 65 -7.31 10.72 1.25
C ARG A 65 -5.91 10.21 1.54
N MET A 66 -5.13 9.97 0.49
CA MET A 66 -3.73 9.59 0.63
C MET A 66 -2.86 10.36 -0.34
N THR A 67 -1.60 10.54 0.03
CA THR A 67 -0.62 11.26 -0.77
C THR A 67 0.54 10.34 -1.11
N ALA A 68 0.89 10.28 -2.38
CA ALA A 68 2.08 9.57 -2.87
C ALA A 68 3.10 10.59 -3.35
N ARG A 69 4.36 10.40 -2.96
CA ARG A 69 5.47 11.27 -3.36
C ARG A 69 6.27 10.62 -4.46
N TYR A 70 6.46 11.35 -5.54
CA TYR A 70 7.32 10.99 -6.66
C TYR A 70 8.58 11.85 -6.62
N ALA A 71 9.51 11.61 -7.54
CA ALA A 71 10.77 12.36 -7.57
C ALA A 71 10.57 13.87 -7.80
N ASP A 72 9.52 14.24 -8.51
CA ASP A 72 9.29 15.62 -8.96
C ASP A 72 8.00 16.24 -8.42
N ARG A 73 7.15 15.49 -7.71
CA ARG A 73 5.86 16.01 -7.24
C ARG A 73 5.20 15.08 -6.23
N ASP A 74 4.19 15.61 -5.55
CA ASP A 74 3.26 14.82 -4.76
C ASP A 74 1.93 14.74 -5.52
N GLU A 75 1.26 13.58 -5.44
CA GLU A 75 -0.07 13.38 -5.97
C GLU A 75 -1.01 12.99 -4.83
N VAL A 76 -2.22 13.55 -4.85
CA VAL A 76 -3.23 13.28 -3.84
C VAL A 76 -4.37 12.50 -4.46
N TYR A 77 -4.76 11.42 -3.79
CA TYR A 77 -5.87 10.56 -4.21
C TYR A 77 -6.91 10.57 -3.11
N GLU A 78 -8.15 10.90 -3.45
CA GLU A 78 -9.20 11.03 -2.44
C GLU A 78 -10.46 10.26 -2.82
N ALA A 79 -11.38 10.14 -1.87
CA ALA A 79 -12.62 9.37 -2.04
C ALA A 79 -13.31 9.69 -3.37
N GLY A 80 -13.60 8.64 -4.14
CA GLY A 80 -14.19 8.76 -5.46
C GLY A 80 -13.19 8.72 -6.61
N ASP A 81 -11.89 8.79 -6.33
CA ASP A 81 -10.86 8.74 -7.36
C ASP A 81 -10.52 7.29 -7.74
N ALA A 82 -10.57 7.00 -9.03
CA ALA A 82 -9.87 5.85 -9.59
C ALA A 82 -8.44 6.32 -9.89
N PHE A 83 -7.44 5.53 -9.50
CA PHE A 83 -6.07 5.99 -9.60
C PHE A 83 -5.15 4.98 -10.25
N TYR A 84 -4.05 5.49 -10.79
CA TYR A 84 -2.89 4.72 -11.16
C TYR A 84 -1.67 5.32 -10.49
N ILE A 85 -0.97 4.50 -9.72
CA ILE A 85 0.27 4.91 -9.05
C ILE A 85 1.42 4.20 -9.77
N PRO A 86 2.20 4.91 -10.61
CA PRO A 86 3.33 4.31 -11.33
C PRO A 86 4.50 3.97 -10.41
N PRO A 87 5.45 3.16 -10.89
CA PRO A 87 6.69 2.89 -10.14
C PRO A 87 7.42 4.17 -9.75
N GLY A 88 8.11 4.12 -8.61
CA GLY A 88 8.90 5.26 -8.13
C GLY A 88 8.19 6.14 -7.13
N HIS A 89 7.23 5.59 -6.39
CA HIS A 89 6.44 6.34 -5.41
C HIS A 89 6.77 5.96 -3.97
N ILE A 90 6.43 6.87 -3.05
CA ILE A 90 6.43 6.61 -1.61
C ILE A 90 5.10 7.13 -1.06
N PRO A 91 4.29 6.30 -0.40
CA PRO A 91 3.14 6.79 0.36
C PRO A 91 3.66 7.60 1.56
N VAL A 92 3.35 8.89 1.64
CA VAL A 92 3.93 9.76 2.68
C VAL A 92 2.91 10.28 3.67
N ALA A 93 1.63 10.25 3.35
CA ALA A 93 0.59 10.76 4.24
C ALA A 93 -0.77 10.21 3.85
N ASN A 94 -1.67 10.17 4.83
CA ASN A 94 -3.08 9.82 4.59
C ASN A 94 -3.92 10.32 5.75
N GLU A 95 -5.22 10.52 5.51
CA GLU A 95 -6.14 10.74 6.60
C GLU A 95 -6.31 9.44 7.39
N PRO A 96 -6.40 9.50 8.73
CA PRO A 96 -6.74 8.31 9.51
C PRO A 96 -8.08 7.74 9.06
N GLY A 97 -8.14 6.41 8.88
CA GLY A 97 -9.35 5.74 8.42
C GLY A 97 -9.53 5.73 6.91
N THR A 98 -8.51 6.08 6.14
CA THR A 98 -8.54 5.96 4.68
C THR A 98 -8.73 4.52 4.26
N GLU A 99 -9.62 4.28 3.28
CA GLU A 99 -9.93 2.96 2.75
C GLU A 99 -9.91 2.98 1.23
N PHE A 100 -9.24 2.00 0.65
CA PHE A 100 -9.14 1.87 -0.79
C PHE A 100 -8.97 0.41 -1.19
N VAL A 101 -9.19 0.13 -2.48
CA VAL A 101 -8.82 -1.14 -3.09
C VAL A 101 -7.74 -0.84 -4.11
N TRP A 102 -6.74 -1.72 -4.20
CA TRP A 102 -5.78 -1.64 -5.29
C TRP A 102 -5.42 -3.01 -5.83
N PHE A 103 -4.94 -3.01 -7.06
CA PHE A 103 -4.52 -4.18 -7.81
C PHE A 103 -3.03 -4.03 -8.08
N ILE A 104 -2.24 -5.03 -7.69
CA ILE A 104 -0.78 -4.96 -7.77
C ILE A 104 -0.27 -6.26 -8.38
N PRO A 105 0.65 -6.23 -9.36
CA PRO A 105 1.26 -7.47 -9.85
C PRO A 105 1.89 -8.24 -8.69
N THR A 106 1.49 -9.50 -8.51
CA THR A 106 1.85 -10.30 -7.33
C THR A 106 3.35 -10.46 -7.15
N GLU A 107 4.09 -10.73 -8.24
CA GLU A 107 5.54 -10.94 -8.14
C GLU A 107 6.27 -9.67 -7.69
N GLU A 108 5.88 -8.53 -8.23
CA GLU A 108 6.50 -7.26 -7.86
C GLU A 108 6.16 -6.89 -6.42
N LEU A 109 4.94 -7.18 -5.99
CA LEU A 109 4.52 -6.96 -4.61
C LEU A 109 5.34 -7.81 -3.64
N ARG A 110 5.58 -9.08 -3.95
CA ARG A 110 6.41 -9.97 -3.12
C ARG A 110 7.80 -9.41 -2.91
N THR A 111 8.42 -8.93 -3.98
CA THR A 111 9.76 -8.35 -3.93
C THR A 111 9.78 -7.11 -3.04
N ALA A 112 8.81 -6.22 -3.22
CA ALA A 112 8.72 -5.00 -2.41
C ALA A 112 8.44 -5.31 -0.94
N GLU A 113 7.50 -6.21 -0.67
CA GLU A 113 7.13 -6.54 0.71
C GLU A 113 8.24 -7.24 1.47
N ALA A 114 9.08 -8.02 0.79
CA ALA A 114 10.23 -8.63 1.45
C ALA A 114 11.19 -7.57 2.02
N VAL A 115 11.42 -6.49 1.27
CA VAL A 115 12.26 -5.38 1.71
C VAL A 115 11.55 -4.57 2.81
N MET A 116 10.28 -4.28 2.63
CA MET A 116 9.50 -3.51 3.60
C MET A 116 9.40 -4.23 4.94
N THR A 117 9.16 -5.54 4.91
CA THR A 117 9.09 -6.36 6.13
C THR A 117 10.43 -6.36 6.85
N ARG A 118 11.53 -6.50 6.12
CA ARG A 118 12.87 -6.44 6.70
C ARG A 118 13.11 -5.09 7.39
N ASN A 119 12.69 -4.00 6.76
CA ASN A 119 12.83 -2.67 7.35
C ASN A 119 12.00 -2.51 8.61
N MET A 120 10.78 -3.04 8.62
CA MET A 120 9.92 -3.01 9.80
C MET A 120 10.53 -3.79 10.96
N LEU A 121 11.10 -4.98 10.69
CA LEU A 121 11.72 -5.81 11.73
C LEU A 121 13.01 -5.18 12.27
N ALA A 122 13.68 -4.35 11.48
CA ALA A 122 14.91 -3.67 11.91
C ALA A 122 14.64 -2.43 12.74
N MET A 123 13.40 -1.94 12.80
CA MET A 123 13.06 -0.75 13.58
C MET A 123 13.08 -1.06 15.08
N PRO A 124 13.64 -0.17 15.91
CA PRO A 124 13.62 -0.38 17.34
C PRO A 124 12.19 -0.45 17.89
N SER A 125 12.02 -1.25 18.94
CA SER A 125 10.75 -1.31 19.66
C SER A 125 10.38 0.10 20.15
N GLY A 126 9.14 0.52 19.88
CA GLY A 126 8.68 1.85 20.25
C GLY A 126 8.96 2.93 19.22
N SER A 127 9.68 2.63 18.14
CA SER A 127 9.94 3.61 17.08
C SER A 127 8.69 3.97 16.29
N THR A 128 7.63 3.23 16.45
CA THR A 128 6.34 3.45 15.79
C THR A 128 5.42 4.38 16.57
N THR A 129 5.83 4.81 17.71
CA THR A 129 5.00 5.68 18.55
C THR A 129 5.16 7.15 18.24
#